data_5974ecb476c6220e5dea76160dc2bbee
#
_entry.id   5974ecb476c6220e5dea76160dc2bbee
#
_cell.length_a   1.000
_cell.length_b   1.000
_cell.length_c   1.000
_cell.angle_alpha   90.00
_cell.angle_beta   90.00
_cell.angle_gamma   90.00
#
_symmetry.space_group_name_H-M   'P 1'
#
loop_
_entity.id
_entity.type
_entity.pdbx_description
1 polymer ?
#
loop_
_entity_poly.entity_id
_entity_poly.type
_entity_poly.pdbx_seq_one_letter_code
_entity_poly.pdbx_strand_id
1 'polypeptide(L)'
;MTMLINYDSGTLIVTALDMELPTLSTGPIVFTGVGKIRAATALARYLAENEQIRRVINYGTAGGIKGVVKGKLYPVNRFIESDFRSCSVNLPNKVMIEVPTWLDNTEHLCCSTQDHFVTDPTELDDVLYGNQVNLVDMESYALAYVCQQFGVDFHCYKYVSDDANETAPGEWIENVSSGEDQFIDLLLSHYRYSHRHSPR
;
A
#
# COMPACT_ATOMS: atom_id res chain seq x y z
N MET A 1 -19.79 -18.28 1.43
CA MET A 1 -18.86 -19.42 1.62
C MET A 1 -17.51 -18.79 1.95
N THR A 2 -17.14 -18.78 3.22
CA THR A 2 -15.91 -18.13 3.69
C THR A 2 -14.71 -18.91 3.14
N MET A 3 -13.95 -18.30 2.26
CA MET A 3 -12.79 -18.94 1.66
C MET A 3 -11.63 -18.85 2.64
N LEU A 4 -11.21 -19.97 3.23
CA LEU A 4 -10.05 -20.04 4.11
C LEU A 4 -8.78 -19.92 3.26
N ILE A 5 -8.19 -18.74 3.25
CA ILE A 5 -6.85 -18.54 2.69
C ILE A 5 -5.85 -18.87 3.81
N ASN A 6 -5.11 -19.95 3.64
CA ASN A 6 -4.13 -20.38 4.62
C ASN A 6 -2.82 -19.63 4.36
N TYR A 7 -2.61 -18.51 5.06
CA TYR A 7 -1.35 -17.76 4.99
C TYR A 7 -0.25 -18.49 5.77
N ASP A 8 0.98 -18.35 5.30
CA ASP A 8 2.15 -18.59 6.12
C ASP A 8 2.06 -17.77 7.41
N SER A 9 2.28 -18.41 8.56
CA SER A 9 2.21 -17.77 9.88
C SER A 9 3.13 -16.55 10.05
N GLY A 10 4.07 -16.35 9.12
CA GLY A 10 4.96 -15.19 9.05
C GLY A 10 4.43 -14.03 8.20
N THR A 11 3.20 -14.09 7.67
CA THR A 11 2.62 -13.04 6.82
C THR A 11 1.52 -12.28 7.55
N LEU A 12 1.60 -10.94 7.51
CA LEU A 12 0.61 -10.00 8.04
C LEU A 12 -0.01 -9.20 6.91
N ILE A 13 -1.34 -9.08 6.89
CA ILE A 13 -2.05 -8.14 6.02
C ILE A 13 -2.28 -6.83 6.79
N VAL A 14 -2.07 -5.71 6.11
CA VAL A 14 -2.25 -4.37 6.67
C VAL A 14 -3.09 -3.54 5.71
N THR A 15 -4.13 -2.91 6.23
CA THR A 15 -4.97 -1.94 5.52
C THR A 15 -5.37 -0.79 6.45
N ALA A 16 -5.76 0.35 5.90
CA ALA A 16 -6.11 1.51 6.74
C ALA A 16 -7.46 1.32 7.43
N LEU A 17 -8.47 0.86 6.70
CA LEU A 17 -9.85 0.76 7.17
C LEU A 17 -10.44 -0.63 6.92
N ASP A 18 -11.32 -1.06 7.81
CA ASP A 18 -12.04 -2.33 7.68
C ASP A 18 -12.95 -2.37 6.44
N MET A 19 -13.48 -1.23 6.04
CA MET A 19 -14.31 -1.10 4.83
C MET A 19 -13.55 -1.35 3.52
N GLU A 20 -12.23 -1.36 3.52
CA GLU A 20 -11.41 -1.71 2.35
C GLU A 20 -11.36 -3.23 2.13
N LEU A 21 -11.49 -4.03 3.21
CA LEU A 21 -11.50 -5.50 3.19
C LEU A 21 -12.66 -6.06 4.03
N PRO A 22 -13.91 -5.77 3.64
CA PRO A 22 -15.08 -6.09 4.48
C PRO A 22 -15.37 -7.58 4.63
N THR A 23 -14.90 -8.42 3.72
CA THR A 23 -15.19 -9.86 3.73
C THR A 23 -13.96 -10.73 4.05
N LEU A 24 -12.75 -10.19 3.95
CA LEU A 24 -11.52 -10.92 4.25
C LEU A 24 -11.38 -11.13 5.76
N SER A 25 -11.56 -12.37 6.21
CA SER A 25 -11.56 -12.73 7.64
C SER A 25 -10.50 -13.76 8.01
N THR A 26 -9.55 -14.05 7.12
CA THR A 26 -8.55 -15.10 7.30
C THR A 26 -7.14 -14.54 7.45
N GLY A 27 -6.40 -15.06 8.44
CA GLY A 27 -5.05 -14.63 8.78
C GLY A 27 -5.00 -13.39 9.68
N PRO A 28 -3.80 -12.97 10.11
CA PRO A 28 -3.63 -11.76 10.88
C PRO A 28 -3.81 -10.53 9.99
N ILE A 29 -4.76 -9.67 10.35
CA ILE A 29 -5.04 -8.40 9.68
C ILE A 29 -4.93 -7.27 10.70
N VAL A 30 -4.23 -6.20 10.35
CA VAL A 30 -4.15 -4.97 11.15
C VAL A 30 -4.81 -3.83 10.40
N PHE A 31 -5.82 -3.24 11.02
CA PHE A 31 -6.44 -1.99 10.59
C PHE A 31 -5.72 -0.84 11.28
N THR A 32 -4.99 -0.03 10.52
CA THR A 32 -4.07 0.97 11.08
C THR A 32 -4.75 2.29 11.43
N GLY A 33 -5.88 2.58 10.80
CA GLY A 33 -6.43 3.93 10.69
C GLY A 33 -5.70 4.74 9.61
N VAL A 34 -6.31 5.86 9.24
CA VAL A 34 -5.85 6.73 8.15
C VAL A 34 -4.72 7.64 8.60
N GLY A 35 -3.72 7.80 7.73
CA GLY A 35 -2.59 8.73 7.88
C GLY A 35 -1.30 8.08 8.40
N LYS A 36 -0.17 8.71 8.07
CA LYS A 36 1.19 8.18 8.29
C LYS A 36 1.48 7.82 9.75
N ILE A 37 1.11 8.69 10.69
CA ILE A 37 1.40 8.47 12.13
C ILE A 37 0.66 7.26 12.66
N ARG A 38 -0.63 7.10 12.33
CA ARG A 38 -1.43 5.96 12.75
C ARG A 38 -0.90 4.67 12.14
N ALA A 39 -0.62 4.69 10.85
CA ALA A 39 -0.07 3.54 10.12
C ALA A 39 1.26 3.09 10.71
N ALA A 40 2.22 3.99 10.88
CA ALA A 40 3.52 3.68 11.48
C ALA A 40 3.39 3.13 12.91
N THR A 41 2.57 3.77 13.75
CA THR A 41 2.42 3.37 15.16
C THR A 41 1.78 2.00 15.30
N ALA A 42 0.69 1.74 14.55
CA ALA A 42 -0.02 0.47 14.61
C ALA A 42 0.88 -0.68 14.14
N LEU A 43 1.55 -0.51 12.99
CA LEU A 43 2.42 -1.56 12.45
C LEU A 43 3.64 -1.80 13.33
N ALA A 44 4.34 -0.75 13.78
CA ALA A 44 5.52 -0.88 14.62
C ALA A 44 5.21 -1.63 15.94
N ARG A 45 4.09 -1.28 16.59
CA ARG A 45 3.64 -1.99 17.78
C ARG A 45 3.37 -3.47 17.49
N TYR A 46 2.62 -3.75 16.41
CA TYR A 46 2.30 -5.13 16.06
C TYR A 46 3.56 -5.96 15.78
N LEU A 47 4.51 -5.43 15.01
CA LEU A 47 5.76 -6.14 14.69
C LEU A 47 6.64 -6.36 15.93
N ALA A 48 6.67 -5.41 16.87
CA ALA A 48 7.40 -5.55 18.12
C ALA A 48 6.83 -6.67 19.03
N GLU A 49 5.52 -6.89 18.99
CA GLU A 49 4.82 -7.93 19.74
C GLU A 49 4.79 -9.29 19.03
N ASN A 50 5.14 -9.35 17.74
CA ASN A 50 4.99 -10.52 16.87
C ASN A 50 6.25 -10.77 16.02
N GLU A 51 7.34 -11.15 16.66
CA GLU A 51 8.66 -11.36 16.03
C GLU A 51 8.67 -12.45 14.93
N GLN A 52 7.65 -13.31 14.87
CA GLN A 52 7.51 -14.33 13.83
C GLN A 52 7.11 -13.75 12.45
N ILE A 53 6.61 -12.51 12.39
CA ILE A 53 6.24 -11.87 11.11
C ILE A 53 7.52 -11.60 10.31
N ARG A 54 7.52 -12.07 9.07
CA ARG A 54 8.61 -11.88 8.09
C ARG A 54 8.18 -11.07 6.89
N ARG A 55 6.86 -10.93 6.69
CA ARG A 55 6.27 -10.28 5.53
C ARG A 55 5.04 -9.49 5.92
N VAL A 56 4.97 -8.28 5.41
CA VAL A 56 3.78 -7.43 5.46
C VAL A 56 3.24 -7.24 4.05
N ILE A 57 1.96 -7.50 3.86
CA ILE A 57 1.24 -7.20 2.63
C ILE A 57 0.29 -6.05 2.92
N ASN A 58 0.56 -4.87 2.38
CA ASN A 58 -0.35 -3.74 2.43
C ASN A 58 -1.32 -3.83 1.25
N TYR A 59 -2.60 -3.77 1.55
CA TYR A 59 -3.66 -3.47 0.62
C TYR A 59 -4.32 -2.16 1.02
N GLY A 60 -4.82 -1.41 0.05
CA GLY A 60 -5.60 -0.19 0.29
C GLY A 60 -5.98 0.51 -1.00
N THR A 61 -6.84 1.51 -0.88
CA THR A 61 -7.23 2.38 -1.98
C THR A 61 -6.16 3.44 -2.25
N ALA A 62 -6.16 3.98 -3.47
CA ALA A 62 -5.31 5.10 -3.86
C ALA A 62 -5.97 5.91 -4.98
N GLY A 63 -5.69 7.20 -5.03
CA GLY A 63 -6.01 8.05 -6.15
C GLY A 63 -5.03 7.82 -7.32
N GLY A 64 -5.57 7.72 -8.53
CA GLY A 64 -4.79 7.55 -9.76
C GLY A 64 -4.30 8.87 -10.32
N ILE A 65 -2.98 8.98 -10.62
CA ILE A 65 -2.39 10.19 -11.20
C ILE A 65 -1.99 9.97 -12.66
N LYS A 66 -1.17 8.94 -12.93
CA LYS A 66 -0.60 8.72 -14.25
C LYS A 66 -0.29 7.25 -14.52
N GLY A 67 -0.65 6.76 -15.70
CA GLY A 67 -0.31 5.42 -16.15
C GLY A 67 -1.09 4.30 -15.46
N VAL A 68 -2.13 4.65 -14.71
CA VAL A 68 -3.03 3.71 -14.00
C VAL A 68 -4.47 3.94 -14.41
N VAL A 69 -5.34 2.97 -14.17
CA VAL A 69 -6.75 3.00 -14.56
C VAL A 69 -7.60 2.75 -13.33
N LYS A 70 -8.59 3.61 -13.10
CA LYS A 70 -9.59 3.43 -12.05
C LYS A 70 -10.29 2.08 -12.15
N GLY A 71 -10.52 1.45 -11.00
CA GLY A 71 -11.13 0.12 -10.90
C GLY A 71 -10.14 -1.05 -11.04
N LYS A 72 -8.82 -0.79 -11.03
CA LYS A 72 -7.80 -1.84 -11.12
C LYS A 72 -6.86 -1.85 -9.93
N LEU A 73 -6.40 -3.05 -9.58
CA LEU A 73 -5.40 -3.30 -8.56
C LEU A 73 -3.99 -3.30 -9.19
N TYR A 74 -3.06 -2.61 -8.53
CA TYR A 74 -1.68 -2.48 -8.99
C TYR A 74 -0.67 -2.82 -7.90
N PRO A 75 0.41 -3.54 -8.21
CA PRO A 75 1.57 -3.64 -7.33
C PRO A 75 2.33 -2.31 -7.31
N VAL A 76 2.78 -1.91 -6.13
CA VAL A 76 3.54 -0.68 -5.91
C VAL A 76 4.84 -1.03 -5.18
N ASN A 77 5.95 -0.52 -5.68
CA ASN A 77 7.26 -0.82 -5.10
C ASN A 77 8.14 0.41 -4.82
N ARG A 78 7.68 1.61 -5.20
CA ARG A 78 8.35 2.88 -4.87
C ARG A 78 7.41 3.78 -4.08
N PHE A 79 7.91 4.34 -3.00
CA PHE A 79 7.12 5.14 -2.06
C PHE A 79 7.84 6.45 -1.76
N ILE A 80 7.12 7.56 -1.83
CA ILE A 80 7.64 8.91 -1.57
C ILE A 80 6.81 9.56 -0.49
N GLU A 81 7.46 10.23 0.48
CA GLU A 81 6.80 11.12 1.42
C GLU A 81 6.75 12.53 0.82
N SER A 82 5.60 12.95 0.29
CA SER A 82 5.50 14.16 -0.52
C SER A 82 5.28 15.44 0.28
N ASP A 83 4.69 15.36 1.45
CA ASP A 83 4.40 16.50 2.33
C ASP A 83 5.54 16.78 3.34
N PHE A 84 6.60 15.98 3.35
CA PHE A 84 7.83 16.32 4.07
C PHE A 84 8.60 17.38 3.30
N ARG A 85 8.65 18.59 3.83
CA ARG A 85 9.32 19.75 3.22
C ARG A 85 10.38 20.33 4.16
N SER A 86 11.61 20.42 3.67
CA SER A 86 12.74 20.99 4.41
C SER A 86 13.27 22.29 3.76
N CYS A 87 12.37 23.17 3.36
CA CYS A 87 12.63 24.33 2.50
C CYS A 87 13.73 25.29 2.98
N SER A 88 14.07 25.29 4.28
CA SER A 88 15.00 26.25 4.87
C SER A 88 16.28 25.64 5.46
N VAL A 89 16.43 24.33 5.37
CA VAL A 89 17.57 23.58 5.89
C VAL A 89 18.02 22.56 4.84
N ASN A 90 19.31 22.34 4.76
CA ASN A 90 19.89 21.47 3.73
C ASN A 90 19.65 19.97 4.05
N LEU A 91 18.40 19.60 4.21
CA LEU A 91 17.95 18.22 4.40
C LEU A 91 17.40 17.67 3.07
N PRO A 92 17.40 16.34 2.85
CA PRO A 92 16.76 15.74 1.69
C PRO A 92 15.28 16.14 1.63
N ASN A 93 14.87 16.80 0.55
CA ASN A 93 13.48 17.19 0.35
C ASN A 93 12.56 16.05 -0.08
N LYS A 94 13.17 14.93 -0.46
CA LYS A 94 12.44 13.75 -0.94
C LYS A 94 13.07 12.51 -0.36
N VAL A 95 12.29 11.76 0.39
CA VAL A 95 12.70 10.44 0.87
C VAL A 95 11.93 9.42 0.04
N MET A 96 12.65 8.57 -0.66
CA MET A 96 12.08 7.49 -1.46
C MET A 96 12.55 6.15 -0.92
N ILE A 97 11.60 5.23 -0.76
CA ILE A 97 11.86 3.83 -0.43
C ILE A 97 11.49 3.00 -1.66
N GLU A 98 12.38 2.10 -2.05
CA GLU A 98 12.12 1.11 -3.08
C GLU A 98 12.24 -0.28 -2.47
N VAL A 99 11.26 -1.13 -2.77
CA VAL A 99 11.21 -2.51 -2.30
C VAL A 99 11.18 -3.49 -3.47
N PRO A 100 11.69 -4.73 -3.30
CA PRO A 100 11.59 -5.76 -4.34
C PRO A 100 10.13 -6.04 -4.72
N THR A 101 9.89 -6.33 -6.00
CA THR A 101 8.58 -6.78 -6.46
C THR A 101 8.49 -8.30 -6.39
N TRP A 102 7.29 -8.82 -6.09
CA TRP A 102 7.00 -10.25 -6.12
C TRP A 102 6.67 -10.76 -7.51
N LEU A 103 6.29 -9.85 -8.39
CA LEU A 103 5.81 -10.18 -9.71
C LEU A 103 6.91 -9.86 -10.71
N ASP A 104 7.43 -10.89 -11.37
CA ASP A 104 8.35 -10.73 -12.50
C ASP A 104 7.66 -9.94 -13.62
N ASN A 105 8.37 -8.98 -14.21
CA ASN A 105 7.92 -8.13 -15.33
C ASN A 105 6.77 -7.15 -15.03
N THR A 106 6.60 -6.69 -13.78
CA THR A 106 5.68 -5.57 -13.49
C THR A 106 6.37 -4.22 -13.62
N GLU A 107 5.61 -3.22 -14.08
CA GLU A 107 6.07 -1.83 -14.05
C GLU A 107 6.33 -1.39 -12.61
N HIS A 108 7.39 -0.61 -12.41
CA HIS A 108 7.75 -0.04 -11.13
C HIS A 108 6.88 1.19 -10.85
N LEU A 109 5.71 0.99 -10.24
CA LEU A 109 4.82 2.08 -9.90
C LEU A 109 5.25 2.77 -8.61
N CYS A 110 5.10 4.10 -8.62
CA CYS A 110 5.43 4.99 -7.52
C CYS A 110 4.17 5.54 -6.86
N CYS A 111 4.05 5.37 -5.55
CA CYS A 111 3.01 5.96 -4.73
C CYS A 111 3.58 7.14 -3.93
N SER A 112 2.91 8.27 -3.98
CA SER A 112 3.17 9.45 -3.16
C SER A 112 2.26 9.42 -1.95
N THR A 113 2.83 9.48 -0.75
CA THR A 113 2.09 9.44 0.52
C THR A 113 2.11 10.80 1.20
N GLN A 114 0.93 11.29 1.62
CA GLN A 114 0.75 12.53 2.38
C GLN A 114 -0.43 12.45 3.34
N ASP A 115 -0.44 13.29 4.40
CA ASP A 115 -1.50 13.31 5.42
C ASP A 115 -2.70 14.19 5.02
N HIS A 116 -3.06 14.22 3.74
CA HIS A 116 -4.29 14.83 3.25
C HIS A 116 -4.81 14.07 2.02
N PHE A 117 -6.12 14.15 1.81
CA PHE A 117 -6.76 13.57 0.64
C PHE A 117 -6.54 14.47 -0.58
N VAL A 118 -5.90 13.95 -1.64
CA VAL A 118 -5.59 14.74 -2.84
C VAL A 118 -6.85 14.90 -3.69
N THR A 119 -7.22 16.15 -3.93
CA THR A 119 -8.33 16.53 -4.82
C THR A 119 -7.89 17.42 -5.99
N ASP A 120 -6.62 17.82 -5.98
CA ASP A 120 -5.98 18.58 -7.06
C ASP A 120 -4.56 18.01 -7.31
N PRO A 121 -4.32 17.29 -8.42
CA PRO A 121 -3.01 16.73 -8.72
C PRO A 121 -1.90 17.78 -8.85
N THR A 122 -2.24 19.05 -9.08
CA THR A 122 -1.24 20.13 -9.20
C THR A 122 -0.52 20.40 -7.89
N GLU A 123 -1.09 20.04 -6.74
CA GLU A 123 -0.43 20.10 -5.44
C GLU A 123 0.84 19.22 -5.38
N LEU A 124 0.95 18.26 -6.30
CA LEU A 124 2.06 17.30 -6.38
C LEU A 124 3.11 17.66 -7.44
N ASP A 125 3.01 18.82 -8.09
CA ASP A 125 3.85 19.19 -9.25
C ASP A 125 5.35 19.02 -9.00
N ASP A 126 5.86 19.46 -7.84
CA ASP A 126 7.25 19.31 -7.46
C ASP A 126 7.68 17.84 -7.32
N VAL A 127 6.73 16.97 -6.94
CA VAL A 127 6.93 15.53 -6.74
C VAL A 127 6.78 14.78 -8.07
N LEU A 128 5.76 15.10 -8.86
CA LEU A 128 5.47 14.48 -10.14
C LEU A 128 6.60 14.67 -11.15
N TYR A 129 7.15 15.89 -11.21
CA TYR A 129 8.15 16.27 -12.20
C TYR A 129 9.46 15.47 -12.07
N GLY A 130 9.84 15.05 -10.85
CA GLY A 130 11.11 14.35 -10.60
C GLY A 130 11.00 12.83 -10.43
N ASN A 131 9.82 12.29 -10.11
CA ASN A 131 9.71 10.92 -9.58
C ASN A 131 8.66 10.05 -10.27
N GLN A 132 7.98 10.54 -11.32
CA GLN A 132 6.96 9.78 -12.06
C GLN A 132 5.91 9.12 -11.16
N VAL A 133 5.31 9.90 -10.26
CA VAL A 133 4.24 9.43 -9.37
C VAL A 133 3.08 8.91 -10.19
N ASN A 134 2.63 7.71 -9.86
CA ASN A 134 1.50 7.03 -10.50
C ASN A 134 0.24 7.08 -9.65
N LEU A 135 0.43 7.04 -8.31
CA LEU A 135 -0.62 6.89 -7.32
C LEU A 135 -0.39 7.82 -6.13
N VAL A 136 -1.48 8.16 -5.44
CA VAL A 136 -1.43 8.89 -4.16
C VAL A 136 -2.20 8.15 -3.09
N ASP A 137 -1.65 8.12 -1.88
CA ASP A 137 -2.30 7.54 -0.70
C ASP A 137 -1.93 8.30 0.58
N MET A 138 -2.29 7.74 1.73
CA MET A 138 -2.02 8.38 3.02
C MET A 138 -1.17 7.51 3.97
N GLU A 139 -0.72 6.29 3.60
CA GLU A 139 -0.07 5.37 4.54
C GLU A 139 1.18 4.64 3.99
N SER A 140 1.24 4.33 2.70
CA SER A 140 2.17 3.32 2.18
C SER A 140 3.64 3.62 2.43
N TYR A 141 4.06 4.88 2.36
CA TYR A 141 5.43 5.27 2.72
C TYR A 141 5.75 4.93 4.18
N ALA A 142 4.84 5.28 5.10
CA ALA A 142 5.03 5.04 6.52
C ALA A 142 5.12 3.54 6.84
N LEU A 143 4.29 2.73 6.19
CA LEU A 143 4.32 1.27 6.32
C LEU A 143 5.62 0.68 5.77
N ALA A 144 6.05 1.10 4.58
CA ALA A 144 7.31 0.69 3.97
C ALA A 144 8.51 1.06 4.86
N TYR A 145 8.50 2.28 5.43
CA TYR A 145 9.54 2.73 6.36
C TYR A 145 9.63 1.86 7.61
N VAL A 146 8.49 1.55 8.24
CA VAL A 146 8.47 0.68 9.42
C VAL A 146 9.00 -0.72 9.07
N CYS A 147 8.55 -1.31 7.96
CA CYS A 147 9.03 -2.63 7.52
C CYS A 147 10.56 -2.63 7.31
N GLN A 148 11.10 -1.57 6.71
CA GLN A 148 12.54 -1.41 6.53
C GLN A 148 13.29 -1.36 7.88
N GLN A 149 12.76 -0.65 8.89
CA GLN A 149 13.37 -0.56 10.21
C GLN A 149 13.34 -1.91 10.97
N PHE A 150 12.32 -2.72 10.74
CA PHE A 150 12.18 -4.04 11.37
C PHE A 150 12.82 -5.18 10.56
N GLY A 151 13.32 -4.91 9.35
CA GLY A 151 13.88 -5.94 8.46
C GLY A 151 12.84 -6.95 7.97
N VAL A 152 11.61 -6.50 7.76
CA VAL A 152 10.47 -7.29 7.30
C VAL A 152 10.18 -6.97 5.82
N ASP A 153 9.92 -7.99 5.01
CA ASP A 153 9.55 -7.82 3.61
C ASP A 153 8.24 -7.03 3.48
N PHE A 154 8.23 -6.02 2.61
CA PHE A 154 7.05 -5.19 2.36
C PHE A 154 6.55 -5.34 0.93
N HIS A 155 5.28 -5.68 0.78
CA HIS A 155 4.58 -5.81 -0.48
C HIS A 155 3.34 -4.93 -0.44
N CYS A 156 3.13 -4.11 -1.47
CA CYS A 156 2.05 -3.15 -1.50
C CYS A 156 1.22 -3.31 -2.76
N TYR A 157 -0.09 -3.34 -2.58
CA TYR A 157 -1.08 -3.40 -3.65
C TYR A 157 -2.11 -2.31 -3.45
N LYS A 158 -2.29 -1.46 -4.47
CA LYS A 158 -3.23 -0.34 -4.43
C LYS A 158 -4.31 -0.50 -5.47
N TYR A 159 -5.56 -0.45 -5.00
CA TYR A 159 -6.72 -0.35 -5.87
C TYR A 159 -7.00 1.11 -6.19
N VAL A 160 -7.07 1.45 -7.47
CA VAL A 160 -7.36 2.82 -7.91
C VAL A 160 -8.84 3.08 -7.75
N SER A 161 -9.21 3.78 -6.69
CA SER A 161 -10.60 4.11 -6.33
C SER A 161 -11.13 5.34 -7.03
N ASP A 162 -10.23 6.29 -7.34
CA ASP A 162 -10.56 7.63 -7.82
C ASP A 162 -9.42 8.21 -8.70
N ASP A 163 -9.67 9.33 -9.33
CA ASP A 163 -8.73 10.00 -10.23
C ASP A 163 -8.00 11.18 -9.56
N ALA A 164 -7.95 11.23 -8.22
CA ALA A 164 -7.29 12.26 -7.41
C ALA A 164 -7.64 13.71 -7.83
N ASN A 165 -8.87 13.97 -8.21
CA ASN A 165 -9.40 15.27 -8.65
C ASN A 165 -10.56 15.73 -7.74
N GLU A 166 -11.25 16.80 -8.12
CA GLU A 166 -12.37 17.36 -7.34
C GLU A 166 -13.52 16.38 -7.09
N THR A 167 -13.69 15.34 -7.91
CA THR A 167 -14.72 14.29 -7.71
C THR A 167 -14.25 13.13 -6.85
N ALA A 168 -12.95 13.03 -6.56
CA ALA A 168 -12.34 11.92 -5.85
C ALA A 168 -13.00 11.54 -4.51
N PRO A 169 -13.47 12.48 -3.64
CA PRO A 169 -14.13 12.07 -2.40
C PRO A 169 -15.40 11.25 -2.61
N GLY A 170 -16.21 11.61 -3.62
CA GLY A 170 -17.42 10.86 -3.99
C GLY A 170 -17.07 9.50 -4.59
N GLU A 171 -16.13 9.47 -5.52
CA GLU A 171 -15.66 8.26 -6.16
C GLU A 171 -15.07 7.26 -5.17
N TRP A 172 -14.26 7.74 -4.21
CA TRP A 172 -13.69 6.91 -3.16
C TRP A 172 -14.77 6.24 -2.32
N ILE A 173 -15.81 6.98 -1.88
CA ILE A 173 -16.93 6.43 -1.10
C ILE A 173 -17.61 5.28 -1.86
N GLU A 174 -17.81 5.42 -3.16
CA GLU A 174 -18.46 4.43 -4.00
C GLU A 174 -17.58 3.19 -4.25
N ASN A 175 -16.26 3.35 -4.28
CA ASN A 175 -15.31 2.34 -4.74
C ASN A 175 -14.44 1.72 -3.64
N VAL A 176 -14.51 2.19 -2.39
CA VAL A 176 -13.56 1.82 -1.32
C VAL A 176 -13.45 0.31 -1.08
N SER A 177 -14.52 -0.45 -1.24
CA SER A 177 -14.52 -1.92 -1.08
C SER A 177 -14.42 -2.69 -2.41
N SER A 178 -14.45 -2.00 -3.55
CA SER A 178 -14.58 -2.66 -4.86
C SER A 178 -13.33 -3.43 -5.32
N GLY A 179 -12.18 -3.19 -4.68
CA GLY A 179 -10.91 -3.85 -5.01
C GLY A 179 -10.66 -5.16 -4.26
N GLU A 180 -11.47 -5.50 -3.24
CA GLU A 180 -11.21 -6.65 -2.38
C GLU A 180 -11.14 -7.98 -3.15
N ASP A 181 -12.06 -8.21 -4.09
CA ASP A 181 -12.08 -9.46 -4.88
C ASP A 181 -10.80 -9.62 -5.71
N GLN A 182 -10.30 -8.53 -6.34
CA GLN A 182 -9.04 -8.56 -7.09
C GLN A 182 -7.85 -8.87 -6.19
N PHE A 183 -7.85 -8.35 -4.96
CA PHE A 183 -6.81 -8.62 -3.98
C PHE A 183 -6.86 -10.07 -3.49
N ILE A 184 -8.04 -10.60 -3.20
CA ILE A 184 -8.24 -12.00 -2.82
C ILE A 184 -7.75 -12.94 -3.93
N ASP A 185 -8.10 -12.69 -5.18
CA ASP A 185 -7.66 -13.48 -6.34
C ASP A 185 -6.12 -13.45 -6.49
N LEU A 186 -5.51 -12.30 -6.29
CA LEU A 186 -4.06 -12.13 -6.28
C LEU A 186 -3.42 -12.98 -5.17
N LEU A 187 -3.91 -12.91 -3.95
CA LEU A 187 -3.41 -13.71 -2.84
C LEU A 187 -3.53 -15.21 -3.12
N LEU A 188 -4.65 -15.67 -3.64
CA LEU A 188 -4.89 -17.06 -4.00
C LEU A 188 -3.94 -17.55 -5.10
N SER A 189 -3.64 -16.72 -6.09
CA SER A 189 -2.73 -17.08 -7.18
C SER A 189 -1.30 -17.26 -6.67
N HIS A 190 -0.82 -16.42 -5.77
CA HIS A 190 0.51 -16.51 -5.17
C HIS A 190 0.67 -17.71 -4.23
N TYR A 191 -0.33 -17.98 -3.40
CA TYR A 191 -0.26 -19.13 -2.47
C TYR A 191 -0.30 -20.48 -3.20
N ARG A 192 -1.06 -20.61 -4.27
CA ARG A 192 -1.05 -21.84 -5.09
C ARG A 192 0.30 -22.09 -5.74
N TYR A 193 1.08 -21.05 -6.01
CA TYR A 193 2.39 -21.16 -6.64
C TYR A 193 3.50 -21.53 -5.64
N SER A 194 3.50 -21.00 -4.44
CA SER A 194 4.52 -21.28 -3.42
C SER A 194 4.51 -22.72 -2.90
N HIS A 195 3.36 -23.40 -2.89
CA HIS A 195 3.28 -24.82 -2.52
C HIS A 195 3.84 -25.80 -3.55
N ARG A 196 4.09 -25.36 -4.80
CA ARG A 196 4.65 -26.26 -5.85
C ARG A 196 6.18 -26.25 -5.93
N HIS A 197 6.87 -25.35 -5.25
CA HIS A 197 8.33 -25.16 -5.34
C HIS A 197 9.08 -25.37 -4.03
N SER A 198 8.53 -26.09 -3.04
CA SER A 198 9.33 -26.61 -1.92
C SER A 198 10.06 -27.87 -2.40
N PRO A 199 11.38 -27.83 -2.64
CA PRO A 199 12.13 -29.06 -2.90
C PRO A 199 12.11 -29.91 -1.63
N ARG A 200 11.84 -31.18 -1.78
CA ARG A 200 11.96 -32.22 -0.76
C ARG A 200 13.43 -32.43 -0.40
#